data_d4b55ba48cb66bbf203d6ce16bac283c
#
_entry.id   d4b55ba48cb66bbf203d6ce16bac283c
#
_cell.length_a   1.000
_cell.length_b   1.000
_cell.length_c   1.000
_cell.angle_alpha   90.00
_cell.angle_beta   90.00
_cell.angle_gamma   90.00
#
_symmetry.space_group_name_H-M   'P 1'
#
loop_
_entity.id
_entity.type
_entity.pdbx_description
1 polymer ?
#
loop_
_entity_poly.entity_id
_entity_poly.type
_entity_poly.pdbx_seq_one_letter_code
_entity_poly.pdbx_strand_id
1 'polypeptide(L)'
;MLLQWNSGWPIDLTTQSAQQDLNPLGASLTSLASQTVSAVINALAKFVGATDTDTQYVNALKPLTSDNGSPTYLGAVSPWFFTHYGADTYNKNWIYYAGSHLYPTRWDNIVQNRAMYDLVEICTWNDFGESHYIGPIHGAQPNSQAWVDGFDHTAWLDMTAYFAAGYKTGAYPAIAADKLYMWARPHAAGASAPDPVGRPDNFQLDQDVLWAVVFATAPGSVTLYTADSVQQTFAVQAGVNKLQTDLTPGGYMRGVLQRNGQTVIDFRPQGYNFTANPPTYNYNAFTAFASSSSNTPSSN
;
A
#
# COMPACT_ATOMS: atom_id res chain seq x y z
N MET A 1 -8.36 11.07 25.17
CA MET A 1 -7.94 10.84 23.78
C MET A 1 -7.16 9.52 23.72
N LEU A 2 -7.52 8.66 22.79
CA LEU A 2 -6.85 7.40 22.51
C LEU A 2 -6.48 7.34 21.03
N LEU A 3 -5.21 7.12 20.73
CA LEU A 3 -4.71 6.78 19.40
C LEU A 3 -4.50 5.27 19.33
N GLN A 4 -5.08 4.63 18.31
CA GLN A 4 -4.81 3.24 17.99
C GLN A 4 -3.89 3.18 16.77
N TRP A 5 -2.58 3.30 17.02
CA TRP A 5 -1.55 3.26 16.00
C TRP A 5 -1.61 1.96 15.16
N ASN A 6 -1.83 0.83 15.83
CA ASN A 6 -1.90 -0.48 15.19
C ASN A 6 -3.08 -0.66 14.21
N SER A 7 -4.11 0.17 14.27
CA SER A 7 -5.24 0.07 13.33
C SER A 7 -4.89 0.48 11.89
N GLY A 8 -3.70 1.02 11.67
CA GLY A 8 -3.18 1.33 10.33
C GLY A 8 -2.88 0.10 9.50
N TRP A 9 -2.57 -1.06 10.14
CA TRP A 9 -2.22 -2.32 9.49
C TRP A 9 -2.96 -3.50 10.10
N PRO A 10 -3.09 -4.62 9.38
CA PRO A 10 -3.59 -5.87 9.94
C PRO A 10 -2.48 -6.59 10.73
N ILE A 11 -2.08 -6.05 11.89
CA ILE A 11 -0.92 -6.55 12.67
C ILE A 11 -1.09 -7.98 13.18
N ASP A 12 -2.34 -8.42 13.40
CA ASP A 12 -2.65 -9.78 13.81
C ASP A 12 -2.52 -10.79 12.65
N LEU A 13 -2.36 -10.29 11.42
CA LEU A 13 -2.08 -11.12 10.27
C LEU A 13 -0.60 -11.45 10.23
N THR A 14 -0.25 -12.57 10.81
CA THR A 14 1.09 -13.18 10.79
C THR A 14 1.13 -14.33 9.79
N THR A 15 2.32 -14.81 9.46
CA THR A 15 2.48 -16.04 8.67
C THR A 15 1.70 -17.20 9.26
N GLN A 16 1.66 -17.33 10.60
CA GLN A 16 0.94 -18.40 11.28
C GLN A 16 -0.58 -18.26 11.17
N SER A 17 -1.14 -17.06 11.44
CA SER A 17 -2.58 -16.83 11.35
C SER A 17 -3.08 -16.92 9.90
N ALA A 18 -2.32 -16.41 8.94
CA ALA A 18 -2.64 -16.56 7.52
C ALA A 18 -2.69 -18.01 7.07
N GLN A 19 -1.73 -18.84 7.51
CA GLN A 19 -1.74 -20.28 7.19
C GLN A 19 -2.96 -20.98 7.77
N GLN A 20 -3.41 -20.63 8.96
CA GLN A 20 -4.64 -21.18 9.55
C GLN A 20 -5.88 -20.86 8.71
N ASP A 21 -5.97 -19.66 8.16
CA ASP A 21 -7.07 -19.25 7.29
C ASP A 21 -7.01 -19.87 5.89
N LEU A 22 -5.81 -20.20 5.40
CA LEU A 22 -5.60 -20.83 4.09
C LEU A 22 -5.78 -22.34 4.10
N ASN A 23 -5.55 -23.02 5.23
CA ASN A 23 -5.67 -24.47 5.36
C ASN A 23 -7.05 -25.03 4.92
N PRO A 24 -8.19 -24.42 5.27
CA PRO A 24 -9.50 -24.86 4.79
C PRO A 24 -9.67 -24.75 3.27
N LEU A 25 -8.88 -23.92 2.61
CA LEU A 25 -8.90 -23.70 1.16
C LEU A 25 -7.93 -24.64 0.42
N GLY A 26 -7.20 -25.52 1.14
CA GLY A 26 -6.17 -26.37 0.56
C GLY A 26 -4.95 -25.60 0.03
N ALA A 27 -4.79 -24.35 0.43
CA ALA A 27 -3.68 -23.49 0.03
C ALA A 27 -2.61 -23.41 1.13
N SER A 28 -1.37 -23.16 0.76
CA SER A 28 -0.27 -22.92 1.70
C SER A 28 0.50 -21.67 1.34
N LEU A 29 1.04 -20.99 2.34
CA LEU A 29 1.89 -19.80 2.14
C LEU A 29 3.16 -20.13 1.33
N THR A 30 3.68 -21.33 1.43
CA THR A 30 4.82 -21.78 0.62
C THR A 30 4.46 -22.00 -0.84
N SER A 31 3.19 -22.23 -1.15
CA SER A 31 2.69 -22.32 -2.53
C SER A 31 2.35 -20.94 -3.13
N LEU A 32 2.37 -19.89 -2.34
CA LEU A 32 2.06 -18.53 -2.77
C LEU A 32 3.06 -17.96 -3.78
N ALA A 33 4.32 -18.34 -3.65
CA ALA A 33 5.35 -17.98 -4.62
C ALA A 33 5.16 -18.63 -6.01
N SER A 34 4.21 -19.56 -6.15
CA SER A 34 4.02 -20.37 -7.36
C SER A 34 2.57 -20.53 -7.84
N GLN A 35 1.58 -20.03 -7.11
CA GLN A 35 0.16 -20.18 -7.49
C GLN A 35 -0.49 -18.83 -7.79
N THR A 36 -1.56 -18.88 -8.60
CA THR A 36 -2.41 -17.74 -8.94
C THR A 36 -2.67 -16.87 -7.71
N VAL A 37 -1.94 -15.80 -7.63
CA VAL A 37 -1.90 -14.78 -6.57
C VAL A 37 -3.31 -14.34 -6.16
N SER A 38 -4.28 -14.37 -7.09
CA SER A 38 -5.65 -13.91 -6.85
C SER A 38 -6.40 -14.60 -5.71
N ALA A 39 -6.28 -15.92 -5.57
CA ALA A 39 -7.03 -16.64 -4.51
C ALA A 39 -6.54 -16.25 -3.10
N VAL A 40 -5.26 -16.00 -2.98
CA VAL A 40 -4.63 -15.61 -1.72
C VAL A 40 -4.86 -14.15 -1.40
N ILE A 41 -4.71 -13.27 -2.39
CA ILE A 41 -5.09 -11.86 -2.24
C ILE A 41 -6.53 -11.77 -1.73
N ASN A 42 -7.45 -12.54 -2.30
CA ASN A 42 -8.83 -12.57 -1.85
C ASN A 42 -8.99 -13.10 -0.41
N ALA A 43 -8.23 -14.12 -0.03
CA ALA A 43 -8.27 -14.65 1.34
C ALA A 43 -7.70 -13.66 2.36
N LEU A 44 -6.66 -12.91 2.00
CA LEU A 44 -6.04 -11.91 2.87
C LEU A 44 -6.77 -10.56 2.85
N ALA A 45 -7.51 -10.26 1.78
CA ALA A 45 -8.21 -8.98 1.61
C ALA A 45 -9.20 -8.67 2.75
N LYS A 46 -9.79 -9.69 3.38
CA LYS A 46 -10.71 -9.51 4.51
C LYS A 46 -10.07 -8.84 5.74
N PHE A 47 -8.75 -8.94 5.89
CA PHE A 47 -8.04 -8.29 6.99
C PHE A 47 -7.65 -6.85 6.68
N VAL A 48 -7.68 -6.47 5.40
CA VAL A 48 -7.16 -5.20 4.93
C VAL A 48 -8.12 -4.08 5.21
N GLY A 49 -7.68 -3.11 5.99
CA GLY A 49 -8.46 -1.94 6.35
C GLY A 49 -9.66 -2.24 7.25
N ALA A 50 -9.74 -3.44 7.84
CA ALA A 50 -10.81 -3.82 8.76
C ALA A 50 -10.95 -2.82 9.92
N THR A 51 -12.18 -2.62 10.39
CA THR A 51 -12.50 -1.68 11.46
C THR A 51 -12.85 -2.38 12.78
N ASP A 52 -12.62 -3.70 12.87
CA ASP A 52 -12.96 -4.48 14.06
C ASP A 52 -12.17 -4.02 15.29
N THR A 53 -10.89 -3.77 15.13
CA THR A 53 -10.02 -3.26 16.19
C THR A 53 -10.48 -1.87 16.63
N ASP A 54 -10.78 -0.96 15.67
CA ASP A 54 -11.32 0.36 15.99
C ASP A 54 -12.64 0.25 16.78
N THR A 55 -13.53 -0.65 16.36
CA THR A 55 -14.80 -0.91 17.03
C THR A 55 -14.60 -1.36 18.48
N GLN A 56 -13.62 -2.26 18.74
CA GLN A 56 -13.27 -2.70 20.08
C GLN A 56 -12.83 -1.53 20.96
N TYR A 57 -11.94 -0.68 20.46
CA TYR A 57 -11.43 0.48 21.21
C TYR A 57 -12.53 1.52 21.47
N VAL A 58 -13.33 1.84 20.45
CA VAL A 58 -14.46 2.77 20.60
C VAL A 58 -15.46 2.26 21.63
N ASN A 59 -15.77 0.96 21.62
CA ASN A 59 -16.66 0.35 22.62
C ASN A 59 -16.05 0.39 24.03
N ALA A 60 -14.74 0.18 24.17
CA ALA A 60 -14.05 0.29 25.44
C ALA A 60 -14.01 1.73 25.98
N LEU A 61 -14.04 2.73 25.11
CA LEU A 61 -14.08 4.14 25.50
C LEU A 61 -15.48 4.62 25.97
N LYS A 62 -16.56 4.04 25.47
CA LYS A 62 -17.95 4.46 25.79
C LYS A 62 -18.22 4.59 27.30
N PRO A 63 -17.83 3.63 28.17
CA PRO A 63 -18.06 3.73 29.61
C PRO A 63 -17.27 4.84 30.30
N LEU A 64 -16.26 5.41 29.63
CA LEU A 64 -15.39 6.44 30.19
C LEU A 64 -15.94 7.86 29.99
N THR A 65 -17.12 8.00 29.38
CA THR A 65 -17.83 9.28 29.26
C THR A 65 -18.13 9.80 30.66
N SER A 66 -17.74 11.03 30.97
CA SER A 66 -17.94 11.70 32.25
C SER A 66 -18.43 13.13 32.03
N ASP A 67 -18.73 13.83 33.12
CA ASP A 67 -19.12 15.26 33.09
C ASP A 67 -18.01 16.16 32.48
N ASN A 68 -16.78 15.63 32.32
CA ASN A 68 -15.66 16.32 31.68
C ASN A 68 -15.60 16.08 30.15
N GLY A 69 -16.62 15.44 29.57
CA GLY A 69 -16.73 15.18 28.12
C GLY A 69 -16.55 13.73 27.72
N SER A 70 -16.76 13.48 26.43
CA SER A 70 -16.56 12.16 25.83
C SER A 70 -15.10 11.94 25.47
N PRO A 71 -14.59 10.71 25.61
CA PRO A 71 -13.25 10.38 25.16
C PRO A 71 -13.13 10.48 23.64
N THR A 72 -12.00 10.96 23.15
CA THR A 72 -11.70 11.13 21.73
C THR A 72 -10.97 9.91 21.21
N TYR A 73 -11.40 9.37 20.07
CA TYR A 73 -10.74 8.28 19.35
C TYR A 73 -10.07 8.77 18.06
N LEU A 74 -8.79 8.43 17.91
CA LEU A 74 -8.02 8.65 16.70
C LEU A 74 -7.78 7.31 16.02
N GLY A 75 -8.29 7.16 14.78
CA GLY A 75 -7.99 6.01 13.94
C GLY A 75 -6.72 6.25 13.13
N ALA A 76 -5.88 5.23 13.00
CA ALA A 76 -4.70 5.28 12.16
C ALA A 76 -4.99 4.81 10.74
N VAL A 77 -4.30 5.42 9.77
CA VAL A 77 -4.20 4.95 8.40
C VAL A 77 -2.74 4.94 7.96
N SER A 78 -2.31 3.86 7.33
CA SER A 78 -0.92 3.68 6.93
C SER A 78 -0.82 3.01 5.56
N PRO A 79 0.16 3.41 4.72
CA PRO A 79 0.24 2.87 3.37
C PRO A 79 0.99 1.55 3.28
N TRP A 80 2.02 1.37 4.10
CA TRP A 80 2.98 0.28 4.02
C TRP A 80 3.65 0.02 5.36
N PHE A 81 4.40 -1.08 5.50
CA PHE A 81 5.32 -1.28 6.62
C PHE A 81 6.42 -2.27 6.25
N PHE A 82 7.64 -1.82 6.36
CA PHE A 82 8.85 -2.66 6.30
C PHE A 82 9.97 -2.00 7.08
N THR A 83 10.67 -2.77 7.88
CA THR A 83 11.87 -2.34 8.60
C THR A 83 12.95 -3.41 8.52
N HIS A 84 14.24 -2.99 8.46
CA HIS A 84 15.35 -3.89 8.15
C HIS A 84 16.62 -3.55 8.95
N TYR A 85 16.47 -3.38 10.22
CA TYR A 85 17.57 -3.09 11.12
C TYR A 85 18.17 -4.37 11.71
N GLY A 86 19.47 -4.59 11.54
CA GLY A 86 20.22 -5.70 12.11
C GLY A 86 20.34 -5.66 13.62
N ALA A 87 20.84 -6.76 14.18
CA ALA A 87 21.01 -6.93 15.63
C ALA A 87 22.03 -5.96 16.25
N ASP A 88 22.91 -5.38 15.46
CA ASP A 88 23.89 -4.36 15.84
C ASP A 88 23.33 -2.94 15.91
N THR A 89 22.05 -2.76 15.51
CA THR A 89 21.33 -1.50 15.55
C THR A 89 20.03 -1.64 16.36
N TYR A 90 18.86 -1.42 15.73
CA TYR A 90 17.58 -1.49 16.45
C TYR A 90 17.01 -2.90 16.56
N ASN A 91 17.58 -3.90 15.87
CA ASN A 91 17.11 -5.28 15.83
C ASN A 91 15.62 -5.39 15.45
N LYS A 92 15.25 -4.74 14.36
CA LYS A 92 13.88 -4.68 13.82
C LYS A 92 13.91 -5.16 12.37
N ASN A 93 13.35 -6.32 12.07
CA ASN A 93 13.37 -6.90 10.73
C ASN A 93 12.06 -7.66 10.45
N TRP A 94 11.00 -6.95 10.05
CA TRP A 94 9.71 -7.55 9.69
C TRP A 94 8.90 -6.67 8.75
N ILE A 95 7.84 -7.25 8.20
CA ILE A 95 6.79 -6.53 7.48
C ILE A 95 5.45 -6.66 8.23
N TYR A 96 4.55 -5.70 8.01
CA TYR A 96 3.11 -5.91 8.12
C TYR A 96 2.51 -6.02 6.73
N TYR A 97 1.49 -6.84 6.58
CA TYR A 97 0.82 -6.99 5.29
C TYR A 97 0.21 -5.67 4.81
N ALA A 98 0.59 -5.25 3.62
CA ALA A 98 0.13 -4.01 3.01
C ALA A 98 -0.39 -4.20 1.56
N GLY A 99 -0.60 -5.45 1.15
CA GLY A 99 -1.23 -5.81 -0.12
C GLY A 99 -2.72 -5.45 -0.17
N SER A 100 -3.40 -5.92 -1.20
CA SER A 100 -4.84 -5.70 -1.42
C SER A 100 -5.28 -4.24 -1.35
N HIS A 101 -4.41 -3.33 -1.83
CA HIS A 101 -4.64 -1.88 -1.80
C HIS A 101 -4.93 -1.34 -0.38
N LEU A 102 -4.13 -1.75 0.62
CA LEU A 102 -4.33 -1.38 2.04
C LEU A 102 -4.67 0.09 2.21
N TYR A 103 -3.84 1.00 1.68
CA TYR A 103 -3.97 2.43 1.93
C TYR A 103 -5.32 3.01 1.48
N PRO A 104 -5.72 2.89 0.20
CA PRO A 104 -7.02 3.38 -0.25
C PRO A 104 -8.19 2.60 0.36
N THR A 105 -8.01 1.32 0.70
CA THR A 105 -9.07 0.52 1.33
C THR A 105 -9.31 0.96 2.77
N ARG A 106 -8.25 1.20 3.54
CA ARG A 106 -8.35 1.71 4.91
C ARG A 106 -8.99 3.09 4.94
N TRP A 107 -8.60 3.97 4.02
CA TRP A 107 -9.24 5.28 3.86
C TRP A 107 -10.73 5.17 3.54
N ASP A 108 -11.12 4.31 2.58
CA ASP A 108 -12.53 4.09 2.24
C ASP A 108 -13.34 3.66 3.47
N ASN A 109 -12.80 2.71 4.25
CA ASN A 109 -13.46 2.21 5.46
C ASN A 109 -13.59 3.31 6.53
N ILE A 110 -12.57 4.14 6.72
CA ILE A 110 -12.61 5.30 7.62
C ILE A 110 -13.69 6.30 7.16
N VAL A 111 -13.73 6.63 5.87
CA VAL A 111 -14.72 7.57 5.34
C VAL A 111 -16.15 7.04 5.49
N GLN A 112 -16.37 5.75 5.20
CA GLN A 112 -17.67 5.10 5.35
C GLN A 112 -18.14 5.04 6.81
N ASN A 113 -17.20 4.88 7.75
CA ASN A 113 -17.47 4.79 9.19
C ASN A 113 -17.04 6.06 9.93
N ARG A 114 -17.03 7.21 9.27
CA ARG A 114 -16.48 8.46 9.81
C ARG A 114 -17.01 8.89 11.18
N ALA A 115 -18.23 8.50 11.51
CA ALA A 115 -18.82 8.79 12.82
C ALA A 115 -18.14 8.05 13.99
N MET A 116 -17.31 7.04 13.69
CA MET A 116 -16.51 6.30 14.67
C MET A 116 -15.24 7.07 15.08
N TYR A 117 -14.75 7.96 14.22
CA TYR A 117 -13.45 8.59 14.34
C TYR A 117 -13.60 10.10 14.60
N ASP A 118 -13.10 10.59 15.72
CA ASP A 118 -13.03 12.02 15.98
C ASP A 118 -11.90 12.68 15.15
N LEU A 119 -10.78 11.97 15.01
CA LEU A 119 -9.63 12.36 14.22
C LEU A 119 -9.04 11.15 13.48
N VAL A 120 -8.28 11.41 12.42
CA VAL A 120 -7.52 10.41 11.71
C VAL A 120 -6.05 10.84 11.70
N GLU A 121 -5.18 9.91 12.09
CA GLU A 121 -3.73 10.08 12.02
C GLU A 121 -3.17 9.27 10.87
N ILE A 122 -2.38 9.93 10.03
CA ILE A 122 -1.63 9.25 8.98
C ILE A 122 -0.29 8.83 9.56
N CYS A 123 -0.04 7.54 9.62
CA CYS A 123 1.21 6.96 10.08
C CYS A 123 2.05 6.55 8.87
N THR A 124 3.05 7.38 8.47
CA THR A 124 3.47 8.64 9.06
C THR A 124 3.86 9.65 7.99
N TRP A 125 4.37 10.83 8.40
CA TRP A 125 4.99 11.77 7.48
C TRP A 125 6.41 11.35 7.08
N ASN A 126 7.24 10.90 8.04
CA ASN A 126 8.69 10.82 7.90
C ASN A 126 9.36 9.67 8.68
N ASP A 127 8.64 8.62 9.07
CA ASP A 127 9.33 7.42 9.60
C ASP A 127 9.82 6.57 8.43
N PHE A 128 10.94 7.00 7.86
CA PHE A 128 11.52 6.39 6.67
C PHE A 128 12.03 4.98 6.95
N GLY A 129 12.64 4.76 8.12
CA GLY A 129 13.20 3.47 8.50
C GLY A 129 12.18 2.35 8.70
N GLU A 130 10.89 2.68 8.86
CA GLU A 130 9.77 1.73 8.92
C GLU A 130 8.91 1.73 7.65
N SER A 131 9.30 2.49 6.60
CA SER A 131 8.69 2.47 5.26
C SER A 131 7.21 2.87 5.18
N HIS A 132 6.64 3.44 6.25
CA HIS A 132 5.24 3.87 6.28
C HIS A 132 5.05 5.39 6.10
N TYR A 133 6.10 6.09 5.71
CA TYR A 133 6.05 7.51 5.40
C TYR A 133 5.25 7.82 4.13
N ILE A 134 4.69 9.03 4.06
CA ILE A 134 4.10 9.60 2.83
C ILE A 134 4.75 10.92 2.42
N GLY A 135 5.56 11.52 3.30
CA GLY A 135 6.32 12.75 2.99
C GLY A 135 7.49 12.49 2.07
N PRO A 136 7.99 13.53 1.40
CA PRO A 136 9.19 13.43 0.58
C PRO A 136 10.41 13.14 1.45
N ILE A 137 11.37 12.38 0.89
CA ILE A 137 12.62 12.07 1.58
C ILE A 137 13.51 13.31 1.55
N HIS A 138 13.96 13.75 2.73
CA HIS A 138 14.88 14.86 2.89
C HIS A 138 16.10 14.48 3.71
N GLY A 139 17.28 14.74 3.15
CA GLY A 139 18.56 14.46 3.81
C GLY A 139 18.88 12.97 3.91
N ALA A 140 19.93 12.67 4.66
CA ALA A 140 20.36 11.29 4.89
C ALA A 140 19.41 10.58 5.86
N GLN A 141 19.22 9.28 5.64
CA GLN A 141 18.44 8.38 6.50
C GLN A 141 19.37 7.38 7.19
N PRO A 142 20.04 7.76 8.30
CA PRO A 142 21.09 6.93 8.91
C PRO A 142 20.59 5.52 9.23
N ASN A 143 21.39 4.54 8.84
CA ASN A 143 21.13 3.10 9.01
C ASN A 143 19.93 2.54 8.21
N SER A 144 19.27 3.33 7.37
CA SER A 144 18.15 2.88 6.55
C SER A 144 18.26 3.21 5.06
N GLN A 145 19.36 3.83 4.63
CA GLN A 145 19.57 4.23 3.22
C GLN A 145 19.37 3.07 2.26
N ALA A 146 19.77 1.85 2.63
CA ALA A 146 19.70 0.68 1.76
C ALA A 146 18.29 0.35 1.28
N TRP A 147 17.25 0.76 2.01
CA TRP A 147 15.86 0.51 1.61
C TRP A 147 15.01 1.78 1.48
N VAL A 148 15.57 2.95 1.81
CA VAL A 148 14.86 4.24 1.74
C VAL A 148 15.27 5.05 0.51
N ASP A 149 16.57 5.09 0.18
CA ASP A 149 17.06 5.93 -0.91
C ASP A 149 16.47 5.50 -2.26
N GLY A 150 15.82 6.45 -2.96
CA GLY A 150 15.12 6.21 -4.22
C GLY A 150 13.70 5.63 -4.09
N PHE A 151 13.17 5.50 -2.87
CA PHE A 151 11.82 4.99 -2.60
C PHE A 151 10.92 6.11 -2.09
N ASP A 152 10.70 7.16 -2.87
CA ASP A 152 9.79 8.26 -2.54
C ASP A 152 8.33 7.78 -2.51
N HIS A 153 7.55 8.24 -1.52
CA HIS A 153 6.15 7.85 -1.33
C HIS A 153 5.15 8.99 -1.63
N THR A 154 5.58 10.03 -2.32
CA THR A 154 4.74 11.19 -2.64
C THR A 154 3.52 10.86 -3.52
N ALA A 155 3.49 9.72 -4.20
CA ALA A 155 2.29 9.21 -4.85
C ALA A 155 1.15 8.97 -3.84
N TRP A 156 1.46 8.44 -2.66
CA TRP A 156 0.48 8.27 -1.60
C TRP A 156 0.11 9.61 -0.94
N LEU A 157 1.05 10.56 -0.84
CA LEU A 157 0.75 11.91 -0.37
C LEU A 157 -0.28 12.61 -1.27
N ASP A 158 -0.09 12.55 -2.60
CA ASP A 158 -1.05 13.12 -3.56
C ASP A 158 -2.43 12.44 -3.44
N MET A 159 -2.46 11.11 -3.34
CA MET A 159 -3.69 10.33 -3.17
C MET A 159 -4.43 10.69 -1.86
N THR A 160 -3.70 10.98 -0.79
CA THR A 160 -4.24 11.33 0.54
C THR A 160 -5.20 12.51 0.49
N ALA A 161 -4.93 13.51 -0.35
CA ALA A 161 -5.77 14.70 -0.43
C ALA A 161 -7.24 14.39 -0.76
N TYR A 162 -7.46 13.40 -1.64
CA TYR A 162 -8.79 12.95 -2.02
C TYR A 162 -9.55 12.31 -0.86
N PHE A 163 -8.91 11.37 -0.18
CA PHE A 163 -9.53 10.63 0.93
C PHE A 163 -9.73 11.51 2.17
N ALA A 164 -8.76 12.35 2.49
CA ALA A 164 -8.87 13.30 3.60
C ALA A 164 -10.01 14.30 3.39
N ALA A 165 -10.24 14.75 2.15
CA ALA A 165 -11.40 15.59 1.84
C ALA A 165 -12.72 14.82 2.06
N GLY A 166 -12.78 13.54 1.62
CA GLY A 166 -13.94 12.66 1.87
C GLY A 166 -14.22 12.49 3.37
N TYR A 167 -13.21 12.26 4.18
CA TYR A 167 -13.35 12.16 5.63
C TYR A 167 -13.86 13.47 6.26
N LYS A 168 -13.27 14.60 5.91
CA LYS A 168 -13.65 15.91 6.48
C LYS A 168 -15.05 16.31 6.13
N THR A 169 -15.49 16.10 4.90
CA THR A 169 -16.78 16.61 4.40
C THR A 169 -17.91 15.56 4.44
N GLY A 170 -17.56 14.27 4.52
CA GLY A 170 -18.52 13.17 4.42
C GLY A 170 -18.88 12.78 2.99
N ALA A 171 -18.24 13.40 1.99
CA ALA A 171 -18.42 13.10 0.58
C ALA A 171 -17.09 13.24 -0.18
N TYR A 172 -16.80 12.32 -1.07
CA TYR A 172 -15.61 12.44 -1.89
C TYR A 172 -15.73 13.62 -2.87
N PRO A 173 -14.64 14.38 -3.08
CA PRO A 173 -14.64 15.43 -4.10
C PRO A 173 -14.77 14.84 -5.49
N ALA A 174 -15.25 15.65 -6.44
CA ALA A 174 -15.20 15.26 -7.85
C ALA A 174 -13.74 15.07 -8.30
N ILE A 175 -13.51 14.02 -9.08
CA ILE A 175 -12.19 13.80 -9.72
C ILE A 175 -12.07 14.75 -10.89
N ALA A 176 -11.21 15.76 -10.76
CA ALA A 176 -11.05 16.84 -11.75
C ALA A 176 -10.05 16.48 -12.87
N ALA A 177 -9.15 15.54 -12.62
CA ALA A 177 -8.16 15.07 -13.60
C ALA A 177 -7.97 13.55 -13.44
N ASP A 178 -7.70 12.89 -14.57
CA ASP A 178 -7.32 11.48 -14.52
C ASP A 178 -5.95 11.35 -13.87
N LYS A 179 -5.81 10.40 -12.93
CA LYS A 179 -4.54 10.07 -12.29
C LYS A 179 -4.35 8.57 -12.24
N LEU A 180 -3.12 8.13 -12.44
CA LEU A 180 -2.71 6.73 -12.34
C LEU A 180 -1.60 6.64 -11.30
N TYR A 181 -1.88 5.96 -10.20
CA TYR A 181 -0.92 5.64 -9.14
C TYR A 181 -0.53 4.18 -9.27
N MET A 182 0.77 3.90 -9.10
CA MET A 182 1.31 2.54 -9.13
C MET A 182 2.32 2.37 -7.99
N TRP A 183 2.36 1.16 -7.42
CA TRP A 183 3.41 0.79 -6.46
C TRP A 183 3.66 -0.71 -6.45
N ALA A 184 4.91 -1.06 -6.11
CA ALA A 184 5.34 -2.44 -5.98
C ALA A 184 6.67 -2.54 -5.23
N ARG A 185 6.99 -3.72 -4.69
CA ARG A 185 8.32 -4.02 -4.18
C ARG A 185 9.35 -4.13 -5.33
N PRO A 186 10.65 -3.91 -5.04
CA PRO A 186 11.70 -3.99 -6.08
C PRO A 186 12.18 -5.41 -6.40
N HIS A 187 11.77 -6.44 -5.65
CA HIS A 187 12.16 -7.84 -5.88
C HIS A 187 11.09 -8.82 -5.40
N ALA A 188 11.16 -10.06 -5.84
CA ALA A 188 10.25 -11.11 -5.41
C ALA A 188 10.32 -11.36 -3.89
N ALA A 189 9.17 -11.65 -3.26
CA ALA A 189 9.11 -11.98 -1.84
C ALA A 189 10.04 -13.14 -1.46
N GLY A 190 10.12 -14.14 -2.34
CA GLY A 190 10.99 -15.30 -2.17
C GLY A 190 12.44 -15.13 -2.65
N ALA A 191 12.86 -13.96 -3.14
CA ALA A 191 14.22 -13.76 -3.65
C ALA A 191 15.28 -14.02 -2.57
N SER A 192 16.47 -14.40 -2.98
CA SER A 192 17.65 -14.51 -2.11
C SER A 192 18.58 -13.33 -2.31
N ALA A 193 19.11 -12.78 -1.22
CA ALA A 193 20.08 -11.72 -1.21
C ALA A 193 21.28 -12.12 -0.33
N PRO A 194 22.50 -11.66 -0.64
CA PRO A 194 23.67 -11.81 0.22
C PRO A 194 23.65 -10.80 1.38
N ASP A 195 22.57 -10.81 2.15
CA ASP A 195 22.26 -9.83 3.18
C ASP A 195 22.40 -10.44 4.58
N PRO A 196 23.30 -9.94 5.43
CA PRO A 196 23.55 -10.53 6.74
C PRO A 196 22.37 -10.38 7.74
N VAL A 197 21.47 -9.42 7.53
CA VAL A 197 20.29 -9.24 8.38
C VAL A 197 19.25 -10.33 8.09
N GLY A 198 19.23 -10.87 6.88
CA GLY A 198 18.30 -11.90 6.47
C GLY A 198 16.92 -11.36 6.05
N ARG A 199 16.06 -12.27 5.61
CA ARG A 199 14.69 -11.89 5.22
C ARG A 199 13.90 -11.40 6.42
N PRO A 200 13.03 -10.39 6.24
CA PRO A 200 12.17 -9.92 7.33
C PRO A 200 11.15 -10.98 7.74
N ASP A 201 10.77 -10.97 9.01
CA ASP A 201 9.66 -11.78 9.48
C ASP A 201 8.38 -11.44 8.71
N ASN A 202 7.53 -12.43 8.48
CA ASN A 202 6.28 -12.36 7.73
C ASN A 202 6.42 -12.08 6.22
N PHE A 203 7.62 -12.11 5.64
CA PHE A 203 7.81 -11.88 4.19
C PHE A 203 6.93 -12.78 3.30
N GLN A 204 6.54 -13.95 3.80
CA GLN A 204 5.67 -14.89 3.11
C GLN A 204 4.25 -14.36 2.86
N LEU A 205 3.84 -13.30 3.57
CA LEU A 205 2.55 -12.63 3.35
C LEU A 205 2.54 -11.77 2.09
N ASP A 206 3.72 -11.32 1.65
CA ASP A 206 3.86 -10.44 0.50
C ASP A 206 3.63 -11.18 -0.82
N GLN A 207 2.95 -10.52 -1.75
CA GLN A 207 2.70 -10.99 -3.10
C GLN A 207 3.54 -10.20 -4.10
N ASP A 208 3.95 -10.86 -5.18
CA ASP A 208 4.69 -10.26 -6.29
C ASP A 208 3.72 -9.59 -7.26
N VAL A 209 3.16 -8.48 -6.84
CA VAL A 209 2.06 -7.78 -7.51
C VAL A 209 2.40 -6.30 -7.74
N LEU A 210 2.08 -5.84 -8.94
CA LEU A 210 1.94 -4.42 -9.25
C LEU A 210 0.53 -3.98 -8.85
N TRP A 211 0.45 -3.13 -7.85
CA TRP A 211 -0.78 -2.48 -7.42
C TRP A 211 -0.97 -1.17 -8.15
N ALA A 212 -2.19 -0.88 -8.58
CA ALA A 212 -2.51 0.40 -9.19
C ALA A 212 -3.86 0.94 -8.71
N VAL A 213 -3.95 2.27 -8.61
CA VAL A 213 -5.20 2.99 -8.39
C VAL A 213 -5.37 4.02 -9.48
N VAL A 214 -6.55 4.05 -10.07
CA VAL A 214 -6.89 5.00 -11.13
C VAL A 214 -8.02 5.90 -10.64
N PHE A 215 -7.75 7.19 -10.59
CA PHE A 215 -8.79 8.20 -10.48
C PHE A 215 -9.21 8.58 -11.88
N ALA A 216 -10.39 8.14 -12.31
CA ALA A 216 -10.87 8.34 -13.68
C ALA A 216 -12.01 9.37 -13.73
N THR A 217 -11.88 10.36 -14.61
CA THR A 217 -12.91 11.38 -14.85
C THR A 217 -14.09 10.84 -15.63
N ALA A 218 -13.88 9.78 -16.42
CA ALA A 218 -14.89 9.10 -17.23
C ALA A 218 -14.47 7.64 -17.49
N PRO A 219 -15.38 6.76 -17.95
CA PRO A 219 -15.04 5.38 -18.33
C PRO A 219 -13.93 5.30 -19.37
N GLY A 220 -13.14 4.23 -19.30
CA GLY A 220 -12.03 3.97 -20.20
C GLY A 220 -11.44 2.58 -20.00
N SER A 221 -10.22 2.38 -20.46
CA SER A 221 -9.45 1.17 -20.21
C SER A 221 -8.04 1.51 -19.70
N VAL A 222 -7.54 0.70 -18.76
CA VAL A 222 -6.16 0.79 -18.28
C VAL A 222 -5.44 -0.50 -18.58
N THR A 223 -4.28 -0.39 -19.23
CA THR A 223 -3.38 -1.53 -19.44
C THR A 223 -2.17 -1.36 -18.52
N LEU A 224 -1.94 -2.34 -17.66
CA LEU A 224 -0.76 -2.45 -16.83
C LEU A 224 0.24 -3.40 -17.49
N TYR A 225 1.50 -2.98 -17.57
CA TYR A 225 2.60 -3.75 -18.12
C TYR A 225 3.61 -4.02 -17.01
N THR A 226 4.09 -5.26 -16.94
CA THR A 226 5.18 -5.68 -16.05
C THR A 226 6.40 -6.18 -16.81
N ALA A 227 6.28 -6.37 -18.14
CA ALA A 227 7.34 -6.57 -19.12
C ALA A 227 6.81 -6.20 -20.51
N ASP A 228 7.68 -6.14 -21.52
CA ASP A 228 7.28 -5.75 -22.88
C ASP A 228 6.19 -6.66 -23.48
N SER A 229 6.18 -7.94 -23.14
CA SER A 229 5.20 -8.93 -23.60
C SER A 229 4.20 -9.36 -22.52
N VAL A 230 4.24 -8.78 -21.32
CA VAL A 230 3.37 -9.13 -20.18
C VAL A 230 2.54 -7.93 -19.79
N GLN A 231 1.25 -8.03 -20.07
CA GLN A 231 0.29 -6.96 -19.82
C GLN A 231 -1.09 -7.49 -19.46
N GLN A 232 -1.84 -6.69 -18.73
CA GLN A 232 -3.25 -6.95 -18.44
C GLN A 232 -4.08 -5.68 -18.63
N THR A 233 -5.21 -5.78 -19.33
CA THR A 233 -6.10 -4.65 -19.59
C THR A 233 -7.37 -4.76 -18.76
N PHE A 234 -7.78 -3.64 -18.18
CA PHE A 234 -8.94 -3.51 -17.31
C PHE A 234 -9.87 -2.43 -17.85
N ALA A 235 -11.17 -2.69 -17.84
CA ALA A 235 -12.17 -1.63 -17.99
C ALA A 235 -12.24 -0.82 -16.66
N VAL A 236 -12.24 0.50 -16.76
CA VAL A 236 -12.39 1.41 -15.61
C VAL A 236 -13.64 2.28 -15.78
N GLN A 237 -14.26 2.59 -14.64
CA GLN A 237 -15.41 3.49 -14.58
C GLN A 237 -14.96 4.87 -14.06
N ALA A 238 -15.80 5.89 -14.25
CA ALA A 238 -15.59 7.16 -13.57
C ALA A 238 -15.53 6.93 -12.05
N GLY A 239 -14.56 7.55 -11.38
CA GLY A 239 -14.32 7.34 -9.95
C GLY A 239 -12.99 6.65 -9.66
N VAL A 240 -12.87 6.06 -8.48
CA VAL A 240 -11.67 5.35 -8.02
C VAL A 240 -11.74 3.88 -8.42
N ASN A 241 -10.74 3.40 -9.15
CA ASN A 241 -10.63 2.02 -9.60
C ASN A 241 -9.35 1.41 -9.01
N LYS A 242 -9.45 0.23 -8.40
CA LYS A 242 -8.33 -0.51 -7.82
C LYS A 242 -7.98 -1.66 -8.76
N LEU A 243 -6.76 -1.70 -9.26
CA LEU A 243 -6.28 -2.66 -10.26
C LEU A 243 -5.00 -3.34 -9.77
N GLN A 244 -4.74 -4.54 -10.27
CA GLN A 244 -3.52 -5.27 -9.92
C GLN A 244 -3.15 -6.25 -11.03
N THR A 245 -1.85 -6.53 -11.15
CA THR A 245 -1.33 -7.59 -12.04
C THR A 245 -0.04 -8.16 -11.48
N ASP A 246 0.28 -9.40 -11.84
CA ASP A 246 1.49 -10.06 -11.37
C ASP A 246 2.74 -9.39 -11.93
N LEU A 247 3.79 -9.28 -11.09
CA LEU A 247 5.08 -8.77 -11.50
C LEU A 247 5.88 -9.84 -12.26
N THR A 248 6.71 -9.38 -13.19
CA THR A 248 7.58 -10.23 -13.99
C THR A 248 9.04 -10.02 -13.56
N PRO A 249 9.77 -11.06 -13.13
CA PRO A 249 11.19 -10.92 -12.81
C PRO A 249 12.02 -10.31 -13.95
N GLY A 250 12.83 -9.31 -13.63
CA GLY A 250 13.57 -8.51 -14.61
C GLY A 250 12.73 -7.45 -15.31
N GLY A 251 11.46 -7.32 -14.95
CA GLY A 251 10.52 -6.39 -15.57
C GLY A 251 10.46 -5.02 -14.91
N TYR A 252 9.46 -4.26 -15.31
CA TYR A 252 9.23 -2.88 -14.93
C TYR A 252 7.75 -2.67 -14.58
N MET A 253 7.37 -1.44 -14.23
CA MET A 253 5.97 -1.04 -14.17
C MET A 253 5.67 0.03 -15.22
N ARG A 254 4.54 -0.11 -15.91
CA ARG A 254 3.98 0.91 -16.81
C ARG A 254 2.48 0.80 -16.81
N GLY A 255 1.79 1.92 -16.83
CA GLY A 255 0.34 1.96 -16.97
C GLY A 255 -0.08 2.91 -18.10
N VAL A 256 -1.07 2.49 -18.88
CA VAL A 256 -1.61 3.26 -20.00
C VAL A 256 -3.11 3.37 -19.83
N LEU A 257 -3.60 4.60 -19.63
CA LEU A 257 -5.04 4.90 -19.62
C LEU A 257 -5.46 5.37 -21.01
N GLN A 258 -6.46 4.71 -21.56
CA GLN A 258 -7.04 5.04 -22.86
C GLN A 258 -8.54 5.32 -22.76
N ARG A 259 -9.03 6.22 -23.63
CA ARG A 259 -10.44 6.57 -23.73
C ARG A 259 -10.77 6.86 -25.20
N ASN A 260 -11.79 6.19 -25.75
CA ASN A 260 -12.20 6.34 -27.15
C ASN A 260 -11.04 6.18 -28.16
N GLY A 261 -10.14 5.23 -27.90
CA GLY A 261 -8.96 4.99 -28.73
C GLY A 261 -7.82 6.01 -28.58
N GLN A 262 -7.98 7.01 -27.72
CA GLN A 262 -6.94 8.01 -27.44
C GLN A 262 -6.22 7.70 -26.13
N THR A 263 -4.90 7.85 -26.10
CA THR A 263 -4.09 7.75 -24.89
C THR A 263 -4.28 9.01 -24.05
N VAL A 264 -4.72 8.83 -22.80
CA VAL A 264 -4.90 9.89 -21.80
C VAL A 264 -3.66 9.99 -20.91
N ILE A 265 -3.16 8.84 -20.47
CA ILE A 265 -1.92 8.71 -19.69
C ILE A 265 -1.13 7.55 -20.28
N ASP A 266 0.16 7.73 -20.50
CA ASP A 266 1.13 6.66 -20.74
C ASP A 266 2.33 6.92 -19.83
N PHE A 267 2.47 6.10 -18.80
CA PHE A 267 3.42 6.36 -17.74
C PHE A 267 4.25 5.13 -17.38
N ARG A 268 5.55 5.25 -17.55
CA ARG A 268 6.58 4.32 -17.08
C ARG A 268 7.55 5.09 -16.19
N PRO A 269 7.48 4.95 -14.86
CA PRO A 269 8.40 5.63 -13.97
C PRO A 269 9.83 5.16 -14.20
N GLN A 270 10.78 6.09 -14.05
CA GLN A 270 12.19 5.76 -14.07
C GLN A 270 12.62 5.16 -12.72
N GLY A 271 13.71 4.41 -12.70
CA GLY A 271 14.30 3.87 -11.47
C GLY A 271 13.66 2.59 -10.93
N TYR A 272 12.52 2.15 -11.43
CA TYR A 272 11.93 0.88 -11.03
C TYR A 272 12.39 -0.28 -11.90
N ASN A 273 12.82 -1.35 -11.24
CA ASN A 273 13.06 -2.66 -11.84
C ASN A 273 12.70 -3.75 -10.82
N PHE A 274 11.96 -4.77 -11.25
CA PHE A 274 11.65 -5.92 -10.41
C PHE A 274 12.77 -6.96 -10.54
N THR A 275 13.80 -6.84 -9.69
CA THR A 275 15.01 -7.67 -9.80
C THR A 275 14.82 -9.10 -9.30
N ALA A 276 15.42 -10.06 -9.99
CA ALA A 276 15.45 -11.46 -9.54
C ALA A 276 16.52 -11.70 -8.46
N ASN A 277 17.61 -10.92 -8.47
CA ASN A 277 18.77 -11.10 -7.61
C ASN A 277 19.08 -9.76 -6.90
N PRO A 278 18.36 -9.42 -5.82
CA PRO A 278 18.59 -8.18 -5.09
C PRO A 278 19.94 -8.23 -4.34
N PRO A 279 20.67 -7.12 -4.24
CA PRO A 279 21.91 -7.05 -3.46
C PRO A 279 21.65 -7.08 -1.95
N THR A 280 20.48 -6.63 -1.53
CA THR A 280 19.98 -6.62 -0.15
C THR A 280 18.48 -6.84 -0.17
N TYR A 281 17.90 -7.26 0.95
CA TYR A 281 16.45 -7.36 1.09
C TYR A 281 15.83 -5.97 1.24
N ASN A 282 15.03 -5.57 0.27
CA ASN A 282 14.26 -4.33 0.32
C ASN A 282 12.78 -4.63 0.05
N TYR A 283 11.99 -4.68 1.11
CA TYR A 283 10.53 -4.86 1.03
C TYR A 283 9.78 -3.55 1.08
N ASN A 284 10.47 -2.41 0.95
CA ASN A 284 9.85 -1.11 0.78
C ASN A 284 9.11 -1.02 -0.56
N ALA A 285 8.10 -0.16 -0.64
CA ALA A 285 7.37 0.08 -1.88
C ALA A 285 8.06 1.17 -2.71
N PHE A 286 8.29 0.89 -3.98
CA PHE A 286 8.50 1.94 -4.96
C PHE A 286 7.13 2.47 -5.39
N THR A 287 6.90 3.77 -5.26
CA THR A 287 5.63 4.40 -5.65
C THR A 287 5.84 5.42 -6.75
N ALA A 288 4.85 5.57 -7.62
CA ALA A 288 4.89 6.58 -8.67
C ALA A 288 3.47 6.94 -9.13
N PHE A 289 3.29 8.15 -9.67
CA PHE A 289 2.02 8.53 -10.26
C PHE A 289 2.18 9.48 -11.45
N ALA A 290 1.15 9.52 -12.29
CA ALA A 290 1.02 10.50 -13.36
C ALA A 290 -0.41 11.07 -13.38
N SER A 291 -0.53 12.32 -13.86
CA SER A 291 -1.80 13.03 -14.01
C SER A 291 -1.97 13.52 -15.44
N SER A 292 -3.20 13.46 -15.97
CA SER A 292 -3.54 13.99 -17.29
C SER A 292 -3.43 15.52 -17.38
N SER A 293 -3.44 16.20 -16.24
CA SER A 293 -3.31 17.69 -16.19
C SER A 293 -1.86 18.17 -16.14
N SER A 294 -0.89 17.29 -15.94
CA SER A 294 0.53 17.59 -15.95
C SER A 294 1.23 16.87 -17.09
N ASN A 295 1.76 17.61 -18.06
CA ASN A 295 2.67 17.03 -19.07
C ASN A 295 4.03 16.63 -18.49
N THR A 296 4.21 16.70 -17.18
CA THR A 296 5.46 16.37 -16.50
C THR A 296 5.20 15.20 -15.56
N PRO A 297 5.77 14.01 -15.82
CA PRO A 297 5.81 12.95 -14.84
C PRO A 297 6.54 13.47 -13.59
N SER A 298 6.03 13.16 -12.39
CA SER A 298 6.86 13.33 -11.20
C SER A 298 8.02 12.34 -11.33
N SER A 299 9.19 12.84 -11.71
CA SER A 299 10.42 12.07 -11.68
C SER A 299 10.96 12.11 -10.25
N ASN A 300 11.13 10.95 -9.66
CA ASN A 300 12.02 10.78 -8.52
C ASN A 300 13.46 11.08 -8.93
#